data_43da5b95fddd0409baf408064df492d4
#
_entry.id   43da5b95fddd0409baf408064df492d4
#
_cell.length_a   1.000
_cell.length_b   1.000
_cell.length_c   1.000
_cell.angle_alpha   90.00
_cell.angle_beta   90.00
_cell.angle_gamma   90.00
#
_symmetry.space_group_name_H-M   'P 1'
#
loop_
_entity.id
_entity.type
_entity.pdbx_description
1 polymer ?
#
loop_
_entity_poly.entity_id
_entity_poly.type
_entity_poly.pdbx_seq_one_letter_code
_entity_poly.pdbx_strand_id
1 'polypeptide(L)'
;MKKRIALALLGALLVMASVPTVAYAQEESTESTENTDTLTPDKKPATTITKQINEDVYQVLDFDDTQEEEFAKKGFITAPDSLQITDDDGNVVWNMDNYDFVRDADSPDSANPSLWRNTKSNANYGLFQVSDDIYQVRGYDLSNMTFVRTDNGWIIMDCLASSDTAKAALELFKSEMGDIHIVAVIISHAHIDHYGGIQGVLTQDELADPSLSLDEQIASGKTAIIVPDGFENAVMSENVFVGTAMKRRSLYQYGSVIQPGEQGRLSVGIGLAVSQGEVGYLSPTFNVTEEVFETTIDGVKVIFQLTPDTESPAEMNTYFPDKKALWLAENCTASMHNIYT
;
A
#
# COMPACT_ATOMS: atom_id res chain seq x y z
N MET A 1 -1.16 12.30 -66.84
CA MET A 1 -1.33 10.86 -66.60
C MET A 1 -1.58 10.70 -65.10
N LYS A 2 -2.84 10.46 -64.73
CA LYS A 2 -3.28 10.29 -63.35
C LYS A 2 -3.19 8.80 -62.99
N LYS A 3 -2.37 8.42 -62.01
CA LYS A 3 -2.43 7.08 -61.41
C LYS A 3 -3.18 7.16 -60.07
N ARG A 4 -4.31 6.49 -60.05
CA ARG A 4 -5.14 6.25 -58.86
C ARG A 4 -4.44 5.23 -57.97
N ILE A 5 -4.22 5.56 -56.70
CA ILE A 5 -3.83 4.60 -55.69
C ILE A 5 -5.11 4.15 -55.00
N ALA A 6 -5.41 2.87 -55.11
CA ALA A 6 -6.52 2.22 -54.45
C ALA A 6 -6.18 2.01 -52.96
N LEU A 7 -7.06 2.51 -52.10
CA LEU A 7 -7.01 2.29 -50.66
C LEU A 7 -7.61 0.90 -50.38
N ALA A 8 -6.78 -0.05 -50.04
CA ALA A 8 -7.24 -1.34 -49.52
C ALA A 8 -7.50 -1.22 -48.01
N LEU A 9 -8.79 -1.16 -47.67
CA LEU A 9 -9.22 -1.36 -46.26
C LEU A 9 -9.03 -2.84 -45.90
N LEU A 10 -8.03 -3.13 -45.08
CA LEU A 10 -7.88 -4.42 -44.46
C LEU A 10 -8.72 -4.38 -43.15
N GLY A 11 -9.86 -5.05 -43.18
CA GLY A 11 -10.68 -5.26 -41.99
C GLY A 11 -9.94 -6.14 -40.97
N ALA A 12 -9.60 -5.55 -39.83
CA ALA A 12 -9.13 -6.32 -38.69
C ALA A 12 -10.32 -7.10 -38.09
N LEU A 13 -10.33 -8.40 -38.30
CA LEU A 13 -11.23 -9.32 -37.59
C LEU A 13 -10.83 -9.32 -36.13
N LEU A 14 -11.67 -8.74 -35.30
CA LEU A 14 -11.58 -8.90 -33.84
C LEU A 14 -11.98 -10.34 -33.52
N VAL A 15 -11.00 -11.21 -33.32
CA VAL A 15 -11.24 -12.50 -32.69
C VAL A 15 -11.37 -12.24 -31.18
N MET A 16 -12.61 -12.08 -30.73
CA MET A 16 -12.92 -12.19 -29.31
C MET A 16 -12.68 -13.64 -28.89
N ALA A 17 -11.51 -13.92 -28.33
CA ALA A 17 -11.30 -15.14 -27.59
C ALA A 17 -12.13 -15.04 -26.31
N SER A 18 -13.28 -15.70 -26.32
CA SER A 18 -14.08 -15.93 -25.13
C SER A 18 -13.25 -16.74 -24.12
N VAL A 19 -12.72 -16.05 -23.12
CA VAL A 19 -12.21 -16.72 -21.92
C VAL A 19 -13.41 -17.38 -21.25
N PRO A 20 -13.41 -18.70 -20.98
CA PRO A 20 -14.51 -19.29 -20.25
C PRO A 20 -14.52 -18.70 -18.85
N THR A 21 -15.53 -17.92 -18.55
CA THR A 21 -15.89 -17.53 -17.20
C THR A 21 -16.26 -18.83 -16.48
N VAL A 22 -15.44 -19.24 -15.52
CA VAL A 22 -15.83 -20.30 -14.58
C VAL A 22 -16.88 -19.65 -13.69
N ALA A 23 -18.14 -19.82 -14.07
CA ALA A 23 -19.25 -19.50 -13.20
C ALA A 23 -19.21 -20.46 -12.02
N TYR A 24 -18.86 -19.95 -10.86
CA TYR A 24 -19.22 -20.61 -9.61
C TYR A 24 -20.74 -20.53 -9.50
N ALA A 25 -21.39 -21.69 -9.63
CA ALA A 25 -22.81 -21.80 -9.37
C ALA A 25 -23.06 -21.46 -7.89
N GLN A 26 -23.77 -20.36 -7.65
CA GLN A 26 -24.42 -20.14 -6.36
C GLN A 26 -25.57 -21.16 -6.27
N GLU A 27 -25.38 -22.16 -5.45
CA GLU A 27 -26.54 -22.96 -4.96
C GLU A 27 -27.26 -22.09 -3.93
N GLU A 28 -28.52 -21.81 -4.22
CA GLU A 28 -29.47 -21.26 -3.24
C GLU A 28 -29.58 -22.25 -2.06
N SER A 29 -29.01 -21.89 -0.92
CA SER A 29 -29.19 -22.63 0.31
C SER A 29 -30.46 -22.14 1.01
N THR A 30 -31.45 -23.00 1.05
CA THR A 30 -32.58 -22.92 2.00
C THR A 30 -32.06 -22.99 3.44
N GLU A 31 -32.58 -22.07 4.26
CA GLU A 31 -32.33 -21.98 5.70
C GLU A 31 -32.41 -23.34 6.40
N SER A 32 -31.36 -23.71 7.12
CA SER A 32 -31.44 -24.49 8.33
C SER A 32 -30.39 -24.01 9.32
N THR A 33 -30.88 -23.44 10.42
CA THR A 33 -30.10 -23.11 11.60
C THR A 33 -29.58 -24.41 12.21
N GLU A 34 -28.32 -24.71 11.96
CA GLU A 34 -27.51 -25.57 12.80
C GLU A 34 -26.08 -25.00 12.87
N ASN A 35 -25.70 -24.72 14.10
CA ASN A 35 -24.37 -24.31 14.50
C ASN A 35 -23.40 -25.46 14.17
N THR A 36 -22.84 -25.45 12.97
CA THR A 36 -21.79 -26.37 12.58
C THR A 36 -20.49 -25.59 12.60
N ASP A 37 -19.70 -25.88 13.61
CA ASP A 37 -18.26 -25.70 13.63
C ASP A 37 -17.71 -26.17 12.27
N THR A 38 -17.55 -25.24 11.31
CA THR A 38 -16.99 -25.55 9.99
C THR A 38 -15.50 -25.69 10.14
N LEU A 39 -15.08 -26.83 10.67
CA LEU A 39 -13.72 -27.33 10.49
C LEU A 39 -13.47 -27.37 8.98
N THR A 40 -12.71 -26.43 8.47
CA THR A 40 -12.16 -26.53 7.11
C THR A 40 -11.40 -27.85 7.04
N PRO A 41 -11.74 -28.76 6.11
CA PRO A 41 -11.38 -30.20 6.19
C PRO A 41 -9.92 -30.44 6.04
N ASP A 42 -8.93 -29.77 6.25
CA ASP A 42 -7.51 -30.16 6.05
C ASP A 42 -6.47 -29.39 6.87
N LYS A 43 -6.85 -28.62 7.89
CA LYS A 43 -5.86 -27.99 8.75
C LYS A 43 -5.26 -29.02 9.70
N LYS A 44 -3.97 -29.30 9.53
CA LYS A 44 -3.24 -30.24 10.37
C LYS A 44 -2.67 -29.50 11.60
N PRO A 45 -2.66 -30.11 12.81
CA PRO A 45 -1.96 -29.55 13.93
C PRO A 45 -0.45 -29.48 13.67
N ALA A 46 0.22 -28.55 14.33
CA ALA A 46 1.67 -28.46 14.27
C ALA A 46 2.32 -29.79 14.67
N THR A 47 3.33 -30.21 13.90
CA THR A 47 4.13 -31.39 14.24
C THR A 47 4.96 -31.11 15.52
N THR A 48 5.40 -32.18 16.20
CA THR A 48 6.29 -32.03 17.35
C THR A 48 7.56 -31.23 17.00
N ILE A 49 8.08 -31.39 15.78
CA ILE A 49 9.26 -30.66 15.29
C ILE A 49 8.90 -29.17 15.14
N THR A 50 7.78 -28.85 14.53
CA THR A 50 7.34 -27.45 14.37
C THR A 50 7.16 -26.76 15.71
N LYS A 51 6.49 -27.42 16.66
CA LYS A 51 6.31 -26.91 18.02
C LYS A 51 7.65 -26.64 18.70
N GLN A 52 8.59 -27.58 18.63
CA GLN A 52 9.92 -27.43 19.23
C GLN A 52 10.69 -26.26 18.61
N ILE A 53 10.67 -26.11 17.26
CA ILE A 53 11.35 -24.99 16.58
C ILE A 53 10.74 -23.65 17.02
N ASN A 54 9.42 -23.57 17.12
CA ASN A 54 8.75 -22.34 17.59
C ASN A 54 9.06 -22.05 19.06
N GLU A 55 9.12 -23.07 19.92
CA GLU A 55 9.51 -22.93 21.31
C GLU A 55 10.97 -22.46 21.47
N ASP A 56 11.87 -22.96 20.64
CA ASP A 56 13.28 -22.58 20.66
C ASP A 56 13.49 -21.09 20.33
N VAL A 57 12.57 -20.44 19.62
CA VAL A 57 12.63 -18.99 19.32
C VAL A 57 12.58 -18.16 20.59
N TYR A 58 11.81 -18.56 21.60
CA TYR A 58 11.74 -17.87 22.89
C TYR A 58 13.05 -17.94 23.68
N GLN A 59 13.96 -18.86 23.34
CA GLN A 59 15.29 -18.95 23.96
C GLN A 59 16.32 -18.04 23.29
N VAL A 60 16.02 -17.54 22.08
CA VAL A 60 16.94 -16.75 21.25
C VAL A 60 16.57 -15.28 21.22
N LEU A 61 15.27 -14.96 21.22
CA LEU A 61 14.75 -13.60 21.13
C LEU A 61 14.18 -13.16 22.49
N ASP A 62 14.40 -11.90 22.81
CA ASP A 62 13.82 -11.27 23.99
C ASP A 62 12.37 -10.85 23.73
N PHE A 63 11.43 -11.59 24.27
CA PHE A 63 10.00 -11.29 24.19
C PHE A 63 9.50 -10.38 25.32
N ASP A 64 10.35 -10.08 26.30
CA ASP A 64 10.05 -9.09 27.35
C ASP A 64 10.35 -7.66 26.87
N ASP A 65 11.09 -7.49 25.77
CA ASP A 65 11.27 -6.20 25.08
C ASP A 65 9.98 -5.80 24.36
N THR A 66 9.31 -4.76 24.88
CA THR A 66 8.03 -4.22 24.36
C THR A 66 8.21 -2.99 23.48
N GLN A 67 9.43 -2.57 23.18
CA GLN A 67 9.71 -1.31 22.47
C GLN A 67 9.00 -1.21 21.13
N GLU A 68 8.99 -2.29 20.34
CA GLU A 68 8.31 -2.30 19.03
C GLU A 68 6.78 -2.17 19.17
N GLU A 69 6.17 -2.82 20.17
CA GLU A 69 4.74 -2.69 20.45
C GLU A 69 4.37 -1.27 20.92
N GLU A 70 5.22 -0.66 21.72
CA GLU A 70 5.05 0.73 22.15
C GLU A 70 5.15 1.68 20.96
N PHE A 71 6.12 1.47 20.06
CA PHE A 71 6.26 2.28 18.84
C PHE A 71 5.10 2.09 17.87
N ALA A 72 4.57 0.88 17.73
CA ALA A 72 3.41 0.60 16.90
C ALA A 72 2.15 1.40 17.33
N LYS A 73 2.05 1.72 18.62
CA LYS A 73 0.90 2.46 19.21
C LYS A 73 1.19 3.94 19.45
N LYS A 74 2.45 4.35 19.35
CA LYS A 74 2.87 5.71 19.68
C LYS A 74 2.22 6.74 18.75
N GLY A 75 1.71 7.80 19.37
CA GLY A 75 1.08 8.91 18.63
C GLY A 75 -0.32 8.61 18.12
N PHE A 76 -0.96 7.52 18.54
CA PHE A 76 -2.34 7.20 18.17
C PHE A 76 -3.30 8.34 18.50
N ILE A 77 -4.14 8.71 17.54
CA ILE A 77 -5.17 9.76 17.66
C ILE A 77 -6.56 9.12 17.64
N THR A 78 -6.90 8.42 16.57
CA THR A 78 -8.22 7.84 16.36
C THR A 78 -8.20 6.68 15.38
N ALA A 79 -9.17 5.80 15.49
CA ALA A 79 -9.51 4.77 14.51
C ALA A 79 -11.01 4.46 14.61
N PRO A 80 -11.64 3.93 13.56
CA PRO A 80 -12.98 3.35 13.69
C PRO A 80 -12.92 2.06 14.55
N ASP A 81 -14.04 1.72 15.20
CA ASP A 81 -14.15 0.49 16.01
C ASP A 81 -13.94 -0.79 15.18
N SER A 82 -14.31 -0.76 13.90
CA SER A 82 -14.11 -1.80 12.88
C SER A 82 -13.69 -1.13 11.58
N LEU A 83 -12.68 -1.68 10.91
CA LEU A 83 -12.20 -1.15 9.64
C LEU A 83 -12.46 -2.17 8.52
N GLN A 84 -13.56 -1.95 7.81
CA GLN A 84 -13.87 -2.64 6.58
C GLN A 84 -14.11 -1.61 5.47
N ILE A 85 -13.36 -1.73 4.37
CA ILE A 85 -13.44 -0.84 3.22
C ILE A 85 -14.03 -1.63 2.06
N THR A 86 -14.99 -1.03 1.36
CA THR A 86 -15.67 -1.61 0.19
C THR A 86 -15.45 -0.72 -1.03
N ASP A 87 -15.48 -1.35 -2.21
CA ASP A 87 -15.60 -0.63 -3.48
C ASP A 87 -17.01 -0.09 -3.70
N ASP A 88 -17.23 0.61 -4.80
CA ASP A 88 -18.54 1.18 -5.17
C ASP A 88 -19.61 0.11 -5.48
N ASP A 89 -19.21 -1.11 -5.77
CA ASP A 89 -20.09 -2.26 -5.98
C ASP A 89 -20.44 -3.00 -4.67
N GLY A 90 -19.83 -2.60 -3.55
CA GLY A 90 -20.02 -3.19 -2.22
C GLY A 90 -19.15 -4.41 -1.94
N ASN A 91 -18.16 -4.71 -2.78
CA ASN A 91 -17.21 -5.77 -2.49
C ASN A 91 -16.19 -5.31 -1.45
N VAL A 92 -15.85 -6.18 -0.50
CA VAL A 92 -14.83 -5.89 0.51
C VAL A 92 -13.45 -5.91 -0.12
N VAL A 93 -12.77 -4.77 -0.12
CA VAL A 93 -11.40 -4.62 -0.67
C VAL A 93 -10.33 -4.65 0.41
N TRP A 94 -10.70 -4.31 1.64
CA TRP A 94 -9.84 -4.34 2.82
C TRP A 94 -10.65 -4.62 4.08
N ASN A 95 -10.13 -5.47 4.99
CA ASN A 95 -10.83 -5.77 6.24
C ASN A 95 -9.84 -6.12 7.36
N MET A 96 -9.74 -5.26 8.36
CA MET A 96 -8.87 -5.45 9.53
C MET A 96 -9.45 -6.41 10.57
N ASP A 97 -10.76 -6.64 10.56
CA ASP A 97 -11.40 -7.60 11.49
C ASP A 97 -10.93 -9.05 11.21
N ASN A 98 -10.44 -9.30 9.99
CA ASN A 98 -9.81 -10.58 9.63
C ASN A 98 -8.56 -10.90 10.46
N TYR A 99 -8.02 -9.92 11.19
CA TYR A 99 -6.83 -10.04 12.03
C TYR A 99 -7.11 -9.90 13.54
N ASP A 100 -8.38 -9.93 13.95
CA ASP A 100 -8.75 -9.88 15.37
C ASP A 100 -8.16 -11.05 16.16
N PHE A 101 -7.93 -12.19 15.48
CA PHE A 101 -7.35 -13.39 16.10
C PHE A 101 -5.93 -13.18 16.66
N VAL A 102 -5.17 -12.15 16.23
CA VAL A 102 -3.81 -11.88 16.75
C VAL A 102 -3.80 -10.86 17.89
N ARG A 103 -4.85 -10.06 18.08
CA ARG A 103 -4.79 -8.85 18.92
C ARG A 103 -4.51 -9.15 20.37
N ASP A 104 -5.28 -10.09 20.96
CA ASP A 104 -5.23 -10.41 22.38
C ASP A 104 -4.77 -11.84 22.66
N ALA A 105 -4.34 -12.58 21.64
CA ALA A 105 -3.93 -13.96 21.76
C ALA A 105 -2.40 -14.13 21.82
N ASP A 106 -1.99 -15.18 22.50
CA ASP A 106 -0.62 -15.68 22.46
C ASP A 106 -0.35 -16.43 21.16
N SER A 107 0.92 -16.55 20.78
CA SER A 107 1.31 -17.30 19.60
C SER A 107 0.93 -18.77 19.71
N PRO A 108 0.17 -19.34 18.76
CA PRO A 108 -0.14 -20.77 18.76
C PRO A 108 1.09 -21.60 18.36
N ASP A 109 1.11 -22.87 18.73
CA ASP A 109 2.18 -23.83 18.38
C ASP A 109 2.49 -23.91 16.88
N SER A 110 1.52 -23.53 16.03
CA SER A 110 1.63 -23.55 14.55
C SER A 110 2.34 -22.36 13.97
N ALA A 111 2.51 -21.26 14.72
CA ALA A 111 3.08 -20.01 14.25
C ALA A 111 4.45 -19.73 14.88
N ASN A 112 5.35 -19.12 14.10
CA ASN A 112 6.57 -18.59 14.66
C ASN A 112 6.23 -17.38 15.57
N PRO A 113 6.65 -17.38 16.85
CA PRO A 113 6.26 -16.34 17.79
C PRO A 113 6.76 -14.94 17.42
N SER A 114 7.90 -14.83 16.74
CA SER A 114 8.39 -13.54 16.24
C SER A 114 7.51 -12.99 15.11
N LEU A 115 7.08 -13.85 14.17
CA LEU A 115 6.13 -13.46 13.14
C LEU A 115 4.76 -13.11 13.73
N TRP A 116 4.32 -13.83 14.75
CA TRP A 116 3.09 -13.50 15.48
C TRP A 116 3.16 -12.11 16.11
N ARG A 117 4.24 -11.80 16.83
CA ARG A 117 4.48 -10.47 17.43
C ARG A 117 4.51 -9.37 16.36
N ASN A 118 5.19 -9.60 15.24
CA ASN A 118 5.21 -8.68 14.11
C ASN A 118 3.79 -8.46 13.53
N THR A 119 3.03 -9.52 13.32
CA THR A 119 1.63 -9.44 12.83
C THR A 119 0.76 -8.64 13.79
N LYS A 120 0.92 -8.86 15.11
CA LYS A 120 0.20 -8.12 16.15
C LYS A 120 0.54 -6.63 16.14
N SER A 121 1.80 -6.26 15.93
CA SER A 121 2.22 -4.87 15.77
C SER A 121 1.62 -4.23 14.51
N ASN A 122 1.61 -4.95 13.39
CA ASN A 122 1.01 -4.49 12.13
C ASN A 122 -0.53 -4.42 12.17
N ALA A 123 -1.19 -5.09 13.12
CA ALA A 123 -2.64 -5.02 13.30
C ALA A 123 -3.12 -3.73 14.00
N ASN A 124 -2.22 -2.82 14.37
CA ASN A 124 -2.59 -1.48 14.80
C ASN A 124 -2.94 -0.62 13.58
N TYR A 125 -4.12 0.00 13.59
CA TYR A 125 -4.60 0.83 12.49
C TYR A 125 -5.20 2.13 13.00
N GLY A 126 -5.30 3.13 12.11
CA GLY A 126 -5.88 4.43 12.40
C GLY A 126 -4.97 5.59 12.01
N LEU A 127 -5.25 6.77 12.58
CA LEU A 127 -4.47 7.98 12.43
C LEU A 127 -3.49 8.13 13.60
N PHE A 128 -2.24 8.40 13.29
CA PHE A 128 -1.15 8.58 14.25
C PHE A 128 -0.41 9.89 13.99
N GLN A 129 -0.05 10.60 15.05
CA GLN A 129 0.87 11.74 14.99
C GLN A 129 2.31 11.23 15.13
N VAL A 130 3.12 11.42 14.10
CA VAL A 130 4.53 11.03 14.08
C VAL A 130 5.40 12.11 14.73
N SER A 131 5.13 13.37 14.40
CA SER A 131 5.74 14.57 14.99
C SER A 131 4.71 15.72 14.93
N ASP A 132 5.10 16.93 15.40
CA ASP A 132 4.17 18.07 15.48
C ASP A 132 3.43 18.36 14.17
N ASP A 133 4.08 18.16 13.03
CA ASP A 133 3.56 18.49 11.70
C ASP A 133 3.46 17.28 10.75
N ILE A 134 3.68 16.07 11.24
CA ILE A 134 3.66 14.86 10.42
C ILE A 134 2.70 13.86 11.04
N TYR A 135 1.78 13.38 10.20
CA TYR A 135 0.75 12.41 10.57
C TYR A 135 0.79 11.23 9.62
N GLN A 136 0.32 10.08 10.06
CA GLN A 136 0.32 8.86 9.26
C GLN A 136 -0.96 8.06 9.49
N VAL A 137 -1.63 7.68 8.41
CA VAL A 137 -2.68 6.66 8.44
C VAL A 137 -2.03 5.30 8.20
N ARG A 138 -2.21 4.40 9.16
CA ARG A 138 -1.63 3.04 9.19
C ARG A 138 -2.72 1.99 9.18
N GLY A 139 -2.41 0.81 8.61
CA GLY A 139 -3.29 -0.35 8.61
C GLY A 139 -4.48 -0.25 7.65
N TYR A 140 -4.48 0.70 6.73
CA TYR A 140 -5.50 0.84 5.68
C TYR A 140 -5.13 0.09 4.40
N ASP A 141 -3.87 -0.34 4.28
CA ASP A 141 -3.33 -1.17 3.22
C ASP A 141 -1.99 -1.78 3.68
N LEU A 142 -1.21 -2.32 2.75
CA LEU A 142 0.16 -2.79 3.00
C LEU A 142 1.07 -1.64 3.44
N SER A 143 1.12 -0.57 2.66
CA SER A 143 1.87 0.66 2.93
C SER A 143 1.09 1.63 3.84
N ASN A 144 1.71 2.74 4.21
CA ASN A 144 1.11 3.80 5.01
C ASN A 144 0.98 5.07 4.16
N MET A 145 -0.04 5.88 4.45
CA MET A 145 -0.18 7.21 3.87
C MET A 145 0.27 8.26 4.88
N THR A 146 1.27 9.07 4.51
CA THR A 146 1.85 10.07 5.41
C THR A 146 1.49 11.48 4.95
N PHE A 147 1.12 12.34 5.89
CA PHE A 147 0.73 13.72 5.67
C PHE A 147 1.73 14.66 6.35
N VAL A 148 2.31 15.58 5.60
CA VAL A 148 3.25 16.57 6.10
C VAL A 148 2.62 17.95 5.94
N ARG A 149 2.48 18.69 7.06
CA ARG A 149 1.90 20.03 7.06
C ARG A 149 2.85 21.04 6.40
N THR A 150 2.28 21.88 5.55
CA THR A 150 2.94 23.03 4.91
C THR A 150 2.33 24.34 5.42
N ASP A 151 2.72 25.48 4.88
CA ASP A 151 2.21 26.79 5.30
C ASP A 151 0.71 26.94 4.99
N ASN A 152 0.24 26.45 3.83
CA ASN A 152 -1.15 26.62 3.39
C ASN A 152 -1.89 25.31 3.09
N GLY A 153 -1.22 24.16 3.26
CA GLY A 153 -1.81 22.86 2.92
C GLY A 153 -1.02 21.68 3.45
N TRP A 154 -0.97 20.63 2.63
CA TRP A 154 -0.37 19.35 3.00
C TRP A 154 0.35 18.71 1.81
N ILE A 155 1.48 18.09 2.11
CA ILE A 155 2.13 17.13 1.22
C ILE A 155 1.66 15.74 1.65
N ILE A 156 1.27 14.90 0.69
CA ILE A 156 1.02 13.48 0.90
C ILE A 156 2.24 12.69 0.41
N MET A 157 2.74 11.78 1.25
CA MET A 157 3.79 10.83 0.92
C MET A 157 3.16 9.47 0.69
N ASP A 158 3.22 8.97 -0.52
CA ASP A 158 2.60 7.74 -1.01
C ASP A 158 1.06 7.67 -0.85
N CYS A 159 0.42 6.83 -1.66
CA CYS A 159 -1.03 6.82 -1.79
C CYS A 159 -1.68 5.45 -1.60
N LEU A 160 -1.01 4.48 -0.95
CA LEU A 160 -1.51 3.12 -0.80
C LEU A 160 -1.69 2.37 -2.14
N ALA A 161 -2.20 1.12 -2.08
CA ALA A 161 -2.30 0.26 -3.26
C ALA A 161 -3.58 0.46 -4.07
N SER A 162 -4.66 0.93 -3.46
CA SER A 162 -5.94 1.10 -4.15
C SER A 162 -6.60 2.44 -3.86
N SER A 163 -7.39 2.90 -4.83
CA SER A 163 -8.15 4.15 -4.72
C SER A 163 -9.15 4.12 -3.57
N ASP A 164 -9.72 2.95 -3.28
CA ASP A 164 -10.70 2.77 -2.21
C ASP A 164 -10.05 2.94 -0.83
N THR A 165 -8.90 2.30 -0.61
CA THR A 165 -8.17 2.40 0.65
C THR A 165 -7.57 3.79 0.85
N ALA A 166 -7.04 4.40 -0.21
CA ALA A 166 -6.51 5.76 -0.19
C ALA A 166 -7.59 6.80 0.12
N LYS A 167 -8.76 6.67 -0.48
CA LYS A 167 -9.94 7.52 -0.19
C LYS A 167 -10.35 7.40 1.28
N ALA A 168 -10.47 6.18 1.79
CA ALA A 168 -10.83 5.95 3.18
C ALA A 168 -9.78 6.51 4.17
N ALA A 169 -8.49 6.39 3.84
CA ALA A 169 -7.39 6.96 4.62
C ALA A 169 -7.44 8.50 4.63
N LEU A 170 -7.68 9.11 3.47
CA LEU A 170 -7.84 10.57 3.34
C LEU A 170 -9.07 11.07 4.10
N GLU A 171 -10.19 10.34 4.05
CA GLU A 171 -11.41 10.67 4.80
C GLU A 171 -11.18 10.60 6.32
N LEU A 172 -10.48 9.59 6.82
CA LEU A 172 -10.08 9.53 8.23
C LEU A 172 -9.24 10.75 8.61
N PHE A 173 -8.24 11.09 7.80
CA PHE A 173 -7.41 12.27 8.06
C PHE A 173 -8.24 13.57 8.07
N LYS A 174 -9.12 13.75 7.10
CA LYS A 174 -10.02 14.92 7.01
C LYS A 174 -11.02 15.00 8.17
N SER A 175 -11.45 13.88 8.71
CA SER A 175 -12.37 13.88 9.86
C SER A 175 -11.77 14.54 11.10
N GLU A 176 -10.45 14.46 11.27
CA GLU A 176 -9.71 15.05 12.39
C GLU A 176 -9.15 16.44 12.09
N MET A 177 -8.69 16.66 10.85
CA MET A 177 -7.99 17.89 10.46
C MET A 177 -8.88 18.90 9.72
N GLY A 178 -10.11 18.51 9.34
CA GLY A 178 -11.01 19.31 8.51
C GLY A 178 -10.65 19.21 7.03
N ASP A 179 -11.27 20.07 6.22
CA ASP A 179 -10.94 20.14 4.78
C ASP A 179 -9.50 20.57 4.59
N ILE A 180 -8.81 19.87 3.70
CA ILE A 180 -7.39 20.10 3.43
C ILE A 180 -7.17 20.48 1.97
N HIS A 181 -6.16 21.30 1.73
CA HIS A 181 -5.57 21.53 0.42
C HIS A 181 -4.34 20.67 0.24
N ILE A 182 -4.30 19.85 -0.80
CA ILE A 182 -3.14 19.01 -1.13
C ILE A 182 -2.25 19.80 -2.08
N VAL A 183 -1.08 20.22 -1.59
CA VAL A 183 -0.11 21.01 -2.37
C VAL A 183 0.71 20.13 -3.29
N ALA A 184 1.11 18.97 -2.78
CA ALA A 184 1.87 18.00 -3.55
C ALA A 184 1.58 16.57 -3.07
N VAL A 185 1.71 15.62 -3.98
CA VAL A 185 1.85 14.20 -3.68
C VAL A 185 3.25 13.78 -4.10
N ILE A 186 4.00 13.20 -3.17
CA ILE A 186 5.35 12.69 -3.40
C ILE A 186 5.27 11.17 -3.36
N ILE A 187 5.68 10.52 -4.44
CA ILE A 187 5.70 9.05 -4.54
C ILE A 187 7.14 8.59 -4.48
N SER A 188 7.43 7.70 -3.53
CA SER A 188 8.77 7.19 -3.26
C SER A 188 9.35 6.40 -4.41
N HIS A 189 8.57 5.46 -4.93
CA HIS A 189 9.01 4.51 -5.95
C HIS A 189 7.83 3.90 -6.74
N ALA A 190 8.14 3.01 -7.67
CA ALA A 190 7.22 2.55 -8.70
C ALA A 190 6.39 1.31 -8.32
N HIS A 191 6.38 0.86 -7.07
CA HIS A 191 5.51 -0.23 -6.64
C HIS A 191 4.06 0.21 -6.43
N ILE A 192 3.12 -0.66 -6.72
CA ILE A 192 1.67 -0.35 -6.72
C ILE A 192 1.18 0.18 -5.38
N ASP A 193 1.66 -0.36 -4.28
CA ASP A 193 1.24 0.01 -2.93
C ASP A 193 1.70 1.41 -2.49
N HIS A 194 2.46 2.11 -3.33
CA HIS A 194 2.88 3.49 -3.09
C HIS A 194 2.16 4.51 -3.99
N TYR A 195 1.70 4.11 -5.19
CA TYR A 195 1.03 5.03 -6.11
C TYR A 195 -0.40 4.60 -6.50
N GLY A 196 -0.75 3.32 -6.33
CA GLY A 196 -1.98 2.75 -6.89
C GLY A 196 -3.27 3.37 -6.38
N GLY A 197 -3.23 3.99 -5.21
CA GLY A 197 -4.37 4.71 -4.62
C GLY A 197 -4.52 6.16 -5.05
N ILE A 198 -3.68 6.68 -5.95
CA ILE A 198 -3.63 8.12 -6.30
C ILE A 198 -4.98 8.71 -6.71
N GLN A 199 -5.84 7.95 -7.40
CA GLN A 199 -7.17 8.41 -7.81
C GLN A 199 -8.20 8.45 -6.66
N GLY A 200 -7.90 7.84 -5.52
CA GLY A 200 -8.64 8.04 -4.27
C GLY A 200 -8.26 9.33 -3.55
N VAL A 201 -7.15 9.96 -3.94
CA VAL A 201 -6.61 11.19 -3.36
C VAL A 201 -6.89 12.40 -4.24
N LEU A 202 -6.71 12.27 -5.56
CA LEU A 202 -6.76 13.35 -6.54
C LEU A 202 -7.56 12.97 -7.78
N THR A 203 -8.12 13.98 -8.41
CA THR A 203 -8.69 13.93 -9.77
C THR A 203 -7.75 14.57 -10.78
N GLN A 204 -7.92 14.24 -12.07
CA GLN A 204 -7.12 14.83 -13.15
C GLN A 204 -7.21 16.37 -13.20
N ASP A 205 -8.37 16.93 -12.83
CA ASP A 205 -8.60 18.39 -12.87
C ASP A 205 -7.88 19.14 -11.75
N GLU A 206 -7.41 18.47 -10.72
CA GLU A 206 -6.67 19.06 -9.60
C GLU A 206 -5.17 19.16 -9.88
N LEU A 207 -4.66 18.49 -10.91
CA LEU A 207 -3.25 18.43 -11.22
C LEU A 207 -2.70 19.76 -11.77
N ALA A 208 -1.48 20.08 -11.37
CA ALA A 208 -0.70 21.17 -11.95
C ALA A 208 -0.30 20.86 -13.39
N ASP A 209 -0.04 21.91 -14.17
CA ASP A 209 0.44 21.79 -15.55
C ASP A 209 1.91 21.31 -15.55
N PRO A 210 2.22 20.12 -16.12
CA PRO A 210 3.58 19.59 -16.14
C PRO A 210 4.57 20.38 -17.00
N SER A 211 4.10 21.35 -17.79
CA SER A 211 4.97 22.26 -18.56
C SER A 211 5.58 23.38 -17.70
N LEU A 212 5.06 23.59 -16.49
CA LEU A 212 5.54 24.59 -15.54
C LEU A 212 6.70 24.03 -14.68
N SER A 213 7.57 24.93 -14.21
CA SER A 213 8.53 24.58 -13.17
C SER A 213 7.83 24.16 -11.87
N LEU A 214 8.50 23.41 -10.99
CA LEU A 214 7.90 22.99 -9.73
C LEU A 214 7.39 24.18 -8.91
N ASP A 215 8.15 25.26 -8.82
CA ASP A 215 7.76 26.47 -8.10
C ASP A 215 6.48 27.10 -8.69
N GLU A 216 6.35 27.13 -10.03
CA GLU A 216 5.16 27.62 -10.70
C GLU A 216 3.96 26.68 -10.49
N GLN A 217 4.19 25.35 -10.48
CA GLN A 217 3.16 24.36 -10.16
C GLN A 217 2.60 24.59 -8.75
N ILE A 218 3.46 24.71 -7.74
CA ILE A 218 3.06 24.98 -6.35
C ILE A 218 2.32 26.33 -6.25
N ALA A 219 2.84 27.38 -6.90
CA ALA A 219 2.21 28.70 -6.90
C ALA A 219 0.85 28.75 -7.63
N SER A 220 0.55 27.78 -8.48
CA SER A 220 -0.72 27.71 -9.24
C SER A 220 -1.94 27.40 -8.37
N GLY A 221 -1.74 26.87 -7.16
CA GLY A 221 -2.81 26.35 -6.30
C GLY A 221 -3.37 25.01 -6.77
N LYS A 222 -2.66 24.33 -7.69
CA LYS A 222 -2.92 22.97 -8.14
C LYS A 222 -1.94 22.01 -7.49
N THR A 223 -2.22 20.73 -7.51
CA THR A 223 -1.40 19.70 -6.88
C THR A 223 -0.30 19.20 -7.80
N ALA A 224 0.95 19.24 -7.35
CA ALA A 224 2.05 18.61 -8.05
C ALA A 224 2.15 17.11 -7.67
N ILE A 225 2.36 16.23 -8.65
CA ILE A 225 2.76 14.84 -8.42
C ILE A 225 4.25 14.74 -8.72
N ILE A 226 5.05 14.48 -7.68
CA ILE A 226 6.52 14.45 -7.71
C ILE A 226 6.99 13.01 -7.58
N VAL A 227 7.80 12.55 -8.53
CA VAL A 227 8.30 11.17 -8.59
C VAL A 227 9.80 11.13 -8.90
N PRO A 228 10.51 10.01 -8.62
CA PRO A 228 11.89 9.81 -9.04
C PRO A 228 12.01 9.63 -10.55
N ASP A 229 13.18 9.94 -11.10
CA ASP A 229 13.50 9.67 -12.50
C ASP A 229 13.30 8.19 -12.86
N GLY A 230 12.74 7.93 -14.04
CA GLY A 230 12.45 6.57 -14.50
C GLY A 230 11.15 5.95 -13.96
N PHE A 231 10.40 6.65 -13.12
CA PHE A 231 9.19 6.14 -12.46
C PHE A 231 8.18 5.54 -13.46
N GLU A 232 7.79 6.28 -14.50
CA GLU A 232 6.80 5.79 -15.48
C GLU A 232 7.29 4.53 -16.21
N ASN A 233 8.59 4.48 -16.54
CA ASN A 233 9.18 3.30 -17.18
C ASN A 233 9.14 2.08 -16.27
N ALA A 234 9.45 2.25 -14.99
CA ALA A 234 9.40 1.18 -14.00
C ALA A 234 7.95 0.69 -13.80
N VAL A 235 6.99 1.61 -13.61
CA VAL A 235 5.55 1.29 -13.54
C VAL A 235 5.09 0.47 -14.74
N MET A 236 5.42 0.90 -15.95
CA MET A 236 5.03 0.20 -17.18
C MET A 236 5.72 -1.16 -17.31
N SER A 237 7.01 -1.24 -16.98
CA SER A 237 7.77 -2.48 -17.04
C SER A 237 7.17 -3.54 -16.11
N GLU A 238 6.98 -3.22 -14.85
CA GLU A 238 6.56 -4.17 -13.83
C GLU A 238 5.08 -4.55 -13.91
N ASN A 239 4.21 -3.58 -14.20
CA ASN A 239 2.77 -3.79 -14.08
C ASN A 239 2.09 -4.10 -15.43
N VAL A 240 2.68 -3.68 -16.56
CA VAL A 240 2.12 -3.93 -17.90
C VAL A 240 2.90 -5.02 -18.62
N PHE A 241 4.21 -4.82 -18.86
CA PHE A 241 4.99 -5.76 -19.68
C PHE A 241 5.17 -7.13 -19.01
N VAL A 242 5.50 -7.16 -17.71
CA VAL A 242 5.69 -8.41 -16.96
C VAL A 242 4.60 -8.64 -15.89
N GLY A 243 3.56 -7.82 -15.86
CA GLY A 243 2.55 -7.80 -14.81
C GLY A 243 1.91 -9.16 -14.50
N THR A 244 1.63 -9.97 -15.54
CA THR A 244 1.11 -11.33 -15.33
C THR A 244 2.12 -12.24 -14.61
N ALA A 245 3.42 -12.11 -14.92
CA ALA A 245 4.46 -12.89 -14.26
C ALA A 245 4.64 -12.41 -12.81
N MET A 246 4.67 -11.08 -12.59
CA MET A 246 4.74 -10.48 -11.26
C MET A 246 3.55 -10.90 -10.39
N LYS A 247 2.33 -10.82 -10.90
CA LYS A 247 1.13 -11.27 -10.18
C LYS A 247 1.21 -12.75 -9.78
N ARG A 248 1.71 -13.62 -10.65
CA ARG A 248 1.90 -15.04 -10.31
C ARG A 248 2.94 -15.24 -9.23
N ARG A 249 4.05 -14.51 -9.28
CA ARG A 249 5.11 -14.57 -8.26
C ARG A 249 4.59 -14.08 -6.91
N SER A 250 3.86 -12.96 -6.89
CA SER A 250 3.28 -12.41 -5.65
C SER A 250 2.32 -13.37 -4.95
N LEU A 251 1.57 -14.23 -5.69
CA LEU A 251 0.74 -15.26 -5.07
C LEU A 251 1.53 -16.24 -4.21
N TYR A 252 2.76 -16.60 -4.64
CA TYR A 252 3.64 -17.47 -3.86
C TYR A 252 4.33 -16.72 -2.74
N GLN A 253 4.79 -15.50 -2.99
CA GLN A 253 5.51 -14.70 -2.02
C GLN A 253 4.62 -14.29 -0.84
N TYR A 254 3.44 -13.80 -1.12
CA TYR A 254 2.55 -13.24 -0.11
C TYR A 254 1.48 -14.22 0.39
N GLY A 255 1.34 -15.38 -0.25
CA GLY A 255 0.31 -16.33 0.11
C GLY A 255 -1.11 -15.75 0.00
N SER A 256 -1.36 -14.89 -0.98
CA SER A 256 -2.58 -14.07 -1.08
C SER A 256 -3.88 -14.89 -1.17
N VAL A 257 -3.78 -16.16 -1.61
CA VAL A 257 -4.91 -17.08 -1.69
C VAL A 257 -5.20 -17.82 -0.37
N ILE A 258 -4.32 -17.68 0.64
CA ILE A 258 -4.49 -18.30 1.94
C ILE A 258 -5.24 -17.32 2.84
N GLN A 259 -6.32 -17.80 3.45
CA GLN A 259 -7.10 -16.98 4.36
C GLN A 259 -6.28 -16.61 5.62
N PRO A 260 -6.44 -15.41 6.19
CA PRO A 260 -5.86 -15.06 7.47
C PRO A 260 -6.30 -16.01 8.58
N GLY A 261 -5.43 -16.29 9.54
CA GLY A 261 -5.75 -17.12 10.68
C GLY A 261 -4.52 -17.81 11.28
N GLU A 262 -4.68 -18.39 12.46
CA GLU A 262 -3.63 -19.09 13.24
C GLU A 262 -2.93 -20.22 12.48
N GLN A 263 -3.64 -20.89 11.58
CA GLN A 263 -3.15 -21.95 10.69
C GLN A 263 -3.26 -21.56 9.22
N GLY A 264 -3.30 -20.26 8.96
CA GLY A 264 -3.38 -19.68 7.64
C GLY A 264 -2.25 -18.71 7.39
N ARG A 265 -2.56 -17.61 6.69
CA ARG A 265 -1.62 -16.51 6.50
C ARG A 265 -1.67 -15.57 7.71
N LEU A 266 -0.53 -15.28 8.31
CA LEU A 266 -0.42 -14.30 9.39
C LEU A 266 -0.21 -12.91 8.79
N SER A 267 0.86 -12.71 8.03
CA SER A 267 1.20 -11.46 7.38
C SER A 267 2.02 -11.72 6.13
N VAL A 268 2.42 -10.67 5.45
CA VAL A 268 3.38 -10.73 4.33
C VAL A 268 4.78 -10.24 4.73
N GLY A 269 5.01 -10.08 6.04
CA GLY A 269 6.28 -9.64 6.61
C GLY A 269 6.29 -8.13 6.89
N ILE A 270 6.28 -7.31 5.87
CA ILE A 270 6.26 -5.84 5.99
C ILE A 270 4.89 -5.26 6.37
N GLY A 271 3.84 -6.05 6.26
CA GLY A 271 2.47 -5.67 6.58
C GLY A 271 1.54 -6.87 6.53
N LEU A 272 0.25 -6.65 6.62
CA LEU A 272 -0.74 -7.74 6.75
C LEU A 272 -1.13 -8.35 5.41
N ALA A 273 -1.40 -7.52 4.41
CA ALA A 273 -1.83 -7.90 3.07
C ALA A 273 -1.75 -6.70 2.13
N VAL A 274 -2.04 -6.92 0.85
CA VAL A 274 -2.31 -5.87 -0.15
C VAL A 274 -3.82 -5.81 -0.37
N SER A 275 -4.40 -4.61 -0.43
CA SER A 275 -5.82 -4.42 -0.73
C SER A 275 -6.20 -4.97 -2.10
N GLN A 276 -7.49 -5.25 -2.28
CA GLN A 276 -8.04 -5.79 -3.54
C GLN A 276 -8.87 -4.76 -4.30
N GLY A 277 -8.73 -3.47 -3.97
CA GLY A 277 -9.45 -2.37 -4.59
C GLY A 277 -8.93 -1.96 -5.97
N GLU A 278 -9.50 -0.91 -6.51
CA GLU A 278 -9.12 -0.39 -7.83
C GLU A 278 -7.74 0.28 -7.79
N VAL A 279 -6.87 -0.13 -8.70
CA VAL A 279 -5.55 0.49 -8.90
C VAL A 279 -5.67 1.65 -9.87
N GLY A 280 -5.44 2.86 -9.36
CA GLY A 280 -5.45 4.10 -10.14
C GLY A 280 -4.07 4.49 -10.65
N TYR A 281 -4.06 5.39 -11.63
CA TYR A 281 -2.85 6.03 -12.13
C TYR A 281 -3.15 7.45 -12.57
N LEU A 282 -2.30 8.39 -12.17
CA LEU A 282 -2.26 9.75 -12.70
C LEU A 282 -0.82 10.05 -13.12
N SER A 283 -0.65 10.68 -14.29
CA SER A 283 0.69 11.01 -14.78
C SER A 283 1.38 12.00 -13.84
N PRO A 284 2.65 11.76 -13.51
CA PRO A 284 3.45 12.71 -12.73
C PRO A 284 3.52 14.08 -13.41
N THR A 285 3.60 15.13 -12.62
CA THR A 285 3.77 16.50 -13.12
C THR A 285 5.20 16.98 -12.99
N PHE A 286 6.02 16.33 -12.15
CA PHE A 286 7.42 16.66 -11.94
C PHE A 286 8.26 15.42 -11.65
N ASN A 287 9.37 15.26 -12.39
CA ASN A 287 10.37 14.21 -12.17
C ASN A 287 11.62 14.78 -11.52
N VAL A 288 12.04 14.20 -10.42
CA VAL A 288 13.34 14.48 -9.79
C VAL A 288 14.42 13.76 -10.59
N THR A 289 15.28 14.50 -11.30
CA THR A 289 16.29 13.94 -12.20
C THR A 289 17.72 14.14 -11.70
N GLU A 290 17.93 14.96 -10.66
CA GLU A 290 19.22 15.19 -10.04
C GLU A 290 19.45 14.18 -8.90
N GLU A 291 20.69 13.70 -8.73
CA GLU A 291 21.04 12.77 -7.64
C GLU A 291 20.60 13.30 -6.27
N VAL A 292 20.76 14.62 -6.05
CA VAL A 292 20.23 15.34 -4.88
C VAL A 292 19.55 16.61 -5.38
N PHE A 293 18.26 16.74 -5.12
CA PHE A 293 17.47 17.90 -5.50
C PHE A 293 16.90 18.61 -4.26
N GLU A 294 17.23 19.86 -4.08
CA GLU A 294 16.72 20.70 -2.97
C GLU A 294 15.68 21.68 -3.49
N THR A 295 14.56 21.78 -2.81
CA THR A 295 13.48 22.72 -3.14
C THR A 295 12.71 23.15 -1.89
N THR A 296 11.74 24.04 -2.09
CA THR A 296 10.78 24.46 -1.05
C THR A 296 9.36 24.25 -1.59
N ILE A 297 8.57 23.45 -0.91
CA ILE A 297 7.18 23.19 -1.26
C ILE A 297 6.30 23.87 -0.23
N ASP A 298 5.58 24.94 -0.64
CA ASP A 298 4.66 25.71 0.21
C ASP A 298 5.26 25.99 1.62
N GLY A 299 6.46 26.60 1.63
CA GLY A 299 7.17 27.00 2.86
C GLY A 299 8.00 25.89 3.53
N VAL A 300 7.86 24.62 3.12
CA VAL A 300 8.61 23.49 3.69
C VAL A 300 9.82 23.17 2.83
N LYS A 301 11.02 23.22 3.42
CA LYS A 301 12.24 22.78 2.75
C LYS A 301 12.24 21.28 2.59
N VAL A 302 12.49 20.80 1.37
CA VAL A 302 12.52 19.39 0.99
C VAL A 302 13.82 19.09 0.25
N ILE A 303 14.45 17.99 0.60
CA ILE A 303 15.63 17.46 -0.09
C ILE A 303 15.31 16.04 -0.54
N PHE A 304 15.32 15.83 -1.84
CA PHE A 304 15.19 14.52 -2.46
C PHE A 304 16.59 13.94 -2.72
N GLN A 305 16.74 12.65 -2.51
CA GLN A 305 17.92 11.89 -2.89
C GLN A 305 17.48 10.70 -3.75
N LEU A 306 17.88 10.65 -5.01
CA LEU A 306 17.65 9.49 -5.85
C LEU A 306 18.44 8.29 -5.34
N THR A 307 17.75 7.16 -5.23
CA THR A 307 18.30 5.87 -4.77
C THR A 307 17.89 4.74 -5.73
N PRO A 308 18.22 4.86 -7.03
CA PRO A 308 17.80 3.86 -8.00
C PRO A 308 18.39 2.49 -7.67
N ASP A 309 17.68 1.43 -8.05
CA ASP A 309 18.06 0.03 -7.84
C ASP A 309 18.21 -0.37 -6.35
N THR A 310 17.50 0.32 -5.45
CA THR A 310 17.35 -0.10 -4.05
C THR A 310 16.12 -1.01 -3.94
N GLU A 311 14.97 -0.53 -3.43
CA GLU A 311 13.73 -1.32 -3.41
C GLU A 311 13.13 -1.43 -4.84
N SER A 312 13.21 -0.36 -5.63
CA SER A 312 12.70 -0.27 -7.00
C SER A 312 13.78 0.31 -7.94
N PRO A 313 13.70 0.03 -9.26
CA PRO A 313 14.58 0.67 -10.25
C PRO A 313 14.48 2.19 -10.26
N ALA A 314 13.33 2.76 -9.90
CA ALA A 314 13.08 4.19 -9.78
C ALA A 314 12.63 4.50 -8.35
N GLU A 315 13.52 5.07 -7.55
CA GLU A 315 13.28 5.34 -6.14
C GLU A 315 13.98 6.60 -5.66
N MET A 316 13.41 7.25 -4.63
CA MET A 316 14.01 8.38 -3.94
C MET A 316 13.65 8.42 -2.46
N ASN A 317 14.61 8.83 -1.64
CA ASN A 317 14.41 9.22 -0.26
C ASN A 317 14.02 10.70 -0.18
N THR A 318 13.27 11.09 0.86
CA THR A 318 12.84 12.48 1.08
C THR A 318 13.22 12.93 2.49
N TYR A 319 13.97 14.02 2.59
CA TYR A 319 14.37 14.63 3.85
C TYR A 319 13.73 16.00 4.04
N PHE A 320 13.15 16.23 5.21
CA PHE A 320 12.55 17.49 5.66
C PHE A 320 13.43 18.11 6.75
N PRO A 321 14.43 18.95 6.41
CA PRO A 321 15.43 19.46 7.35
C PRO A 321 14.84 20.19 8.55
N ASP A 322 13.87 21.06 8.30
CA ASP A 322 13.24 21.88 9.34
C ASP A 322 12.39 21.07 10.30
N LYS A 323 11.84 19.96 9.82
CA LYS A 323 11.06 19.00 10.62
C LYS A 323 11.92 17.88 11.21
N LYS A 324 13.22 17.81 10.84
CA LYS A 324 14.16 16.73 11.23
C LYS A 324 13.61 15.34 10.95
N ALA A 325 12.90 15.19 9.83
CA ALA A 325 12.25 13.96 9.43
C ALA A 325 12.87 13.46 8.12
N LEU A 326 13.24 12.18 8.11
CA LEU A 326 13.73 11.46 6.95
C LEU A 326 12.73 10.37 6.60
N TRP A 327 12.20 10.42 5.39
CA TRP A 327 11.25 9.45 4.88
C TRP A 327 11.93 8.56 3.84
N LEU A 328 11.96 7.26 4.09
CA LEU A 328 12.79 6.28 3.38
C LEU A 328 11.97 5.18 2.70
N ALA A 329 10.64 5.26 2.75
CA ALA A 329 9.76 4.18 2.31
C ALA A 329 10.26 2.82 2.86
N GLU A 330 10.50 1.83 1.99
CA GLU A 330 10.97 0.50 2.40
C GLU A 330 12.50 0.35 2.43
N ASN A 331 13.26 1.38 2.06
CA ASN A 331 14.72 1.39 2.27
C ASN A 331 15.08 1.30 3.77
N CYS A 332 14.12 1.58 4.66
CA CYS A 332 14.25 1.38 6.09
C CYS A 332 12.89 1.01 6.69
N THR A 333 12.67 -0.26 6.94
CA THR A 333 11.46 -0.78 7.58
C THR A 333 11.75 -1.33 8.96
N ALA A 334 10.73 -1.37 9.84
CA ALA A 334 10.82 -2.01 11.15
C ALA A 334 10.81 -3.55 11.06
N SER A 335 10.45 -4.10 9.91
CA SER A 335 10.40 -5.54 9.66
C SER A 335 10.92 -5.85 8.27
N MET A 336 11.44 -7.07 8.07
CA MET A 336 11.86 -7.54 6.75
C MET A 336 10.72 -8.28 6.08
N HIS A 337 10.48 -7.95 4.82
CA HIS A 337 9.63 -8.79 4.01
C HIS A 337 10.38 -10.02 3.50
N ASN A 338 9.63 -10.92 2.93
CA ASN A 338 10.14 -12.12 2.31
C ASN A 338 11.05 -11.76 1.12
N ILE A 339 12.24 -12.31 1.07
CA ILE A 339 13.27 -12.04 0.05
C ILE A 339 13.19 -12.95 -1.17
N TYR A 340 12.06 -13.56 -1.42
CA TYR A 340 11.85 -14.58 -2.48
C TYR A 340 11.36 -13.97 -3.80
N THR A 341 11.76 -12.80 -4.15
CA THR A 341 11.35 -12.17 -5.42
C THR A 341 12.33 -12.39 -6.54
#